data_c70c56944d3b72abc3b76d4c74549c97
#
_entry.id   c70c56944d3b72abc3b76d4c74549c97
#
_cell.length_a   1.000
_cell.length_b   1.000
_cell.length_c   1.000
_cell.angle_alpha   90.00
_cell.angle_beta   90.00
_cell.angle_gamma   90.00
#
_symmetry.space_group_name_H-M   'P 1'
#
loop_
_entity.id
_entity.type
_entity.pdbx_description
1 polymer ?
#
loop_
_entity_poly.entity_id
_entity_poly.type
_entity_poly.pdbx_seq_one_letter_code
_entity_poly.pdbx_strand_id
1 'polypeptide(L)'
;MDNIRLPLVSPVSVAAAAAISSVPSLTLWHTRFGHASSSQVQQLASRGLLGSVSTENFDCVSCQLGKQPTLPFNTSESISTDIFDLIHSDVWGLSSISSIGGSRYFVVFVNDYSRYSWIFNMKHRSELLQVYSNFAKMVETQFSKCIKFFRSDNALEYTQYAFQAVLHSYGTVHQLTCPRTS
;
A
#
# COMPACT_ATOMS: atom_id res chain seq x y z
N MET A 1 -49.31 36.25 -45.98
CA MET A 1 -48.85 34.83 -46.24
C MET A 1 -47.41 34.90 -46.57
N ASP A 2 -46.56 34.86 -45.55
CA ASP A 2 -45.13 35.04 -45.66
C ASP A 2 -44.47 33.67 -45.81
N ASN A 3 -43.84 33.47 -46.95
CA ASN A 3 -43.11 32.27 -47.33
C ASN A 3 -41.72 32.27 -46.66
N ILE A 4 -41.58 31.58 -45.55
CA ILE A 4 -40.28 31.37 -44.90
C ILE A 4 -39.51 30.33 -45.74
N ARG A 5 -38.51 30.75 -46.47
CA ARG A 5 -37.52 29.88 -47.13
C ARG A 5 -36.46 29.50 -46.09
N LEU A 6 -36.36 28.22 -45.75
CA LEU A 6 -35.27 27.66 -44.99
C LEU A 6 -34.00 27.64 -45.85
N PRO A 7 -32.83 27.98 -45.29
CA PRO A 7 -31.57 27.89 -46.05
C PRO A 7 -31.18 26.43 -46.24
N LEU A 8 -30.77 26.11 -47.48
CA LEU A 8 -30.20 24.81 -47.87
C LEU A 8 -28.87 24.62 -47.11
N VAL A 9 -28.83 23.60 -46.28
CA VAL A 9 -27.60 23.15 -45.61
C VAL A 9 -26.72 22.49 -46.67
N SER A 10 -25.56 23.08 -46.94
CA SER A 10 -24.54 22.51 -47.83
C SER A 10 -24.05 21.15 -47.27
N PRO A 11 -23.79 20.14 -48.12
CA PRO A 11 -23.27 18.86 -47.63
C PRO A 11 -21.88 19.06 -47.10
N VAL A 12 -21.69 18.68 -45.83
CA VAL A 12 -20.38 18.60 -45.18
C VAL A 12 -19.59 17.49 -45.91
N SER A 13 -18.57 17.86 -46.64
CA SER A 13 -17.64 16.89 -47.23
C SER A 13 -16.86 16.25 -46.11
N VAL A 14 -17.17 14.99 -45.79
CA VAL A 14 -16.36 14.16 -44.92
C VAL A 14 -15.07 13.84 -45.65
N ALA A 15 -14.00 14.58 -45.37
CA ALA A 15 -12.68 14.21 -45.81
C ALA A 15 -12.33 12.85 -45.21
N ALA A 16 -12.24 11.83 -46.05
CA ALA A 16 -11.74 10.53 -45.68
C ALA A 16 -10.29 10.73 -45.23
N ALA A 17 -10.06 10.61 -43.92
CA ALA A 17 -8.73 10.58 -43.35
C ALA A 17 -8.01 9.36 -43.93
N ALA A 18 -7.03 9.60 -44.79
CA ALA A 18 -6.14 8.56 -45.28
C ALA A 18 -5.50 7.89 -44.05
N ALA A 19 -5.84 6.64 -43.81
CA ALA A 19 -5.21 5.84 -42.75
C ALA A 19 -3.74 5.68 -43.17
N ILE A 20 -2.87 6.49 -42.58
CA ILE A 20 -1.43 6.24 -42.61
C ILE A 20 -1.23 4.95 -41.86
N SER A 21 -0.95 3.87 -42.57
CA SER A 21 -0.58 2.56 -42.01
C SER A 21 0.80 2.69 -41.38
N SER A 22 0.89 3.42 -40.28
CA SER A 22 2.10 3.49 -39.49
C SER A 22 2.23 2.20 -38.66
N VAL A 23 3.39 1.56 -38.77
CA VAL A 23 3.74 0.41 -37.92
C VAL A 23 3.55 0.83 -36.43
N PRO A 24 2.76 0.09 -35.63
CA PRO A 24 2.52 0.48 -34.26
C PRO A 24 3.84 0.62 -33.49
N SER A 25 4.00 1.74 -32.80
CA SER A 25 5.22 2.00 -32.03
C SER A 25 5.26 1.18 -30.73
N LEU A 26 6.46 0.92 -30.22
CA LEU A 26 6.67 0.32 -28.91
C LEU A 26 5.95 1.13 -27.80
N THR A 27 5.97 2.46 -27.91
CA THR A 27 5.26 3.38 -27.00
C THR A 27 3.76 3.11 -26.98
N LEU A 28 3.14 2.89 -28.14
CA LEU A 28 1.71 2.62 -28.22
C LEU A 28 1.34 1.33 -27.49
N TRP A 29 2.09 0.26 -27.67
CA TRP A 29 1.85 -1.01 -27.01
C TRP A 29 2.16 -0.95 -25.52
N HIS A 30 3.23 -0.24 -25.13
CA HIS A 30 3.55 0.03 -23.74
C HIS A 30 2.38 0.68 -22.98
N THR A 31 1.77 1.72 -23.55
CA THR A 31 0.62 2.39 -22.92
C THR A 31 -0.63 1.52 -22.94
N ARG A 32 -0.90 0.80 -24.01
CA ARG A 32 -2.07 -0.10 -24.12
C ARG A 32 -2.02 -1.24 -23.11
N PHE A 33 -0.83 -1.75 -22.76
CA PHE A 33 -0.65 -2.79 -21.77
C PHE A 33 -0.43 -2.26 -20.34
N GLY A 34 -0.92 -1.06 -20.05
CA GLY A 34 -0.80 -0.49 -18.70
C GLY A 34 0.65 -0.26 -18.28
N HIS A 35 1.44 0.28 -19.21
CA HIS A 35 2.86 0.56 -19.01
C HIS A 35 3.73 -0.69 -18.77
N ALA A 36 3.47 -1.77 -19.52
CA ALA A 36 4.31 -2.97 -19.50
C ALA A 36 5.76 -2.65 -19.91
N SER A 37 6.73 -3.42 -19.39
CA SER A 37 8.14 -3.18 -19.72
C SER A 37 8.42 -3.37 -21.22
N SER A 38 9.41 -2.65 -21.74
CA SER A 38 9.82 -2.77 -23.15
C SER A 38 10.18 -4.21 -23.52
N SER A 39 10.83 -4.93 -22.62
CA SER A 39 11.20 -6.34 -22.82
C SER A 39 9.98 -7.24 -22.97
N GLN A 40 8.93 -7.04 -22.16
CA GLN A 40 7.67 -7.79 -22.28
C GLN A 40 6.97 -7.53 -23.62
N VAL A 41 6.90 -6.25 -24.05
CA VAL A 41 6.30 -5.90 -25.34
C VAL A 41 7.10 -6.50 -26.50
N GLN A 42 8.43 -6.45 -26.45
CA GLN A 42 9.31 -7.05 -27.47
C GLN A 42 9.16 -8.58 -27.51
N GLN A 43 9.01 -9.24 -26.37
CA GLN A 43 8.77 -10.67 -26.30
C GLN A 43 7.42 -11.08 -26.96
N LEU A 44 6.38 -10.27 -26.79
CA LEU A 44 5.09 -10.50 -27.48
C LEU A 44 5.21 -10.25 -28.98
N ALA A 45 5.96 -9.24 -29.40
CA ALA A 45 6.22 -8.97 -30.80
C ALA A 45 7.02 -10.09 -31.48
N SER A 46 8.06 -10.62 -30.81
CA SER A 46 8.87 -11.73 -31.33
C SER A 46 8.09 -13.05 -31.48
N ARG A 47 7.01 -13.21 -30.69
CA ARG A 47 6.07 -14.33 -30.82
C ARG A 47 5.00 -14.12 -31.91
N GLY A 48 5.06 -13.02 -32.65
CA GLY A 48 4.11 -12.70 -33.71
C GLY A 48 2.73 -12.24 -33.23
N LEU A 49 2.56 -11.98 -31.93
CA LEU A 49 1.26 -11.64 -31.35
C LEU A 49 0.85 -10.17 -31.56
N LEU A 50 1.80 -9.30 -31.87
CA LEU A 50 1.59 -7.85 -32.02
C LEU A 50 1.81 -7.35 -33.44
N GLY A 51 2.15 -8.21 -34.40
CA GLY A 51 2.58 -7.83 -35.72
C GLY A 51 3.95 -7.12 -35.70
N SER A 52 4.22 -6.31 -36.74
CA SER A 52 5.46 -5.52 -36.78
C SER A 52 5.38 -4.37 -35.78
N VAL A 53 6.38 -4.25 -34.91
CA VAL A 53 6.49 -3.18 -33.90
C VAL A 53 7.79 -2.43 -34.13
N SER A 54 7.76 -1.08 -34.17
CA SER A 54 8.98 -0.30 -34.25
C SER A 54 9.74 -0.38 -32.92
N THR A 55 11.05 -0.63 -32.98
CA THR A 55 11.93 -0.84 -31.82
C THR A 55 12.63 0.43 -31.35
N GLU A 56 12.04 1.59 -31.60
CA GLU A 56 12.61 2.85 -31.13
C GLU A 56 12.61 2.90 -29.59
N ASN A 57 13.70 3.37 -29.03
CA ASN A 57 13.77 3.65 -27.60
C ASN A 57 12.79 4.77 -27.27
N PHE A 58 12.04 4.58 -26.20
CA PHE A 58 11.10 5.59 -25.73
C PHE A 58 11.26 5.81 -24.22
N ASP A 59 11.07 7.03 -23.81
CA ASP A 59 10.99 7.41 -22.41
C ASP A 59 9.54 7.65 -22.01
N CYS A 60 9.10 7.00 -20.96
CA CYS A 60 7.78 7.19 -20.41
C CYS A 60 7.87 7.90 -19.06
N VAL A 61 7.47 9.16 -19.01
CA VAL A 61 7.49 9.96 -17.78
C VAL A 61 6.65 9.31 -16.66
N SER A 62 5.49 8.75 -17.00
CA SER A 62 4.66 8.06 -16.02
C SER A 62 5.37 6.85 -15.39
N CYS A 63 6.17 6.11 -16.22
CA CYS A 63 6.97 5.01 -15.68
C CYS A 63 8.15 5.49 -14.84
N GLN A 64 8.80 6.57 -15.26
CA GLN A 64 9.92 7.15 -14.51
C GLN A 64 9.47 7.64 -13.13
N LEU A 65 8.30 8.28 -13.05
CA LEU A 65 7.76 8.78 -11.79
C LEU A 65 7.09 7.68 -10.94
N GLY A 66 6.42 6.71 -11.57
CA GLY A 66 5.66 5.68 -10.87
C GLY A 66 6.43 4.40 -10.57
N LYS A 67 7.50 4.10 -11.33
CA LYS A 67 8.31 2.88 -11.17
C LYS A 67 9.73 3.20 -10.71
N GLN A 68 9.87 4.13 -9.80
CA GLN A 68 11.18 4.42 -9.21
C GLN A 68 11.70 3.18 -8.46
N PRO A 69 12.99 2.83 -8.61
CA PRO A 69 13.57 1.76 -7.81
C PRO A 69 13.45 2.12 -6.33
N THR A 70 12.98 1.18 -5.54
CA THR A 70 12.95 1.33 -4.08
C THR A 70 14.38 1.56 -3.60
N LEU A 71 14.60 2.64 -2.88
CA LEU A 71 15.89 2.86 -2.24
C LEU A 71 16.18 1.69 -1.29
N PRO A 72 17.41 1.16 -1.28
CA PRO A 72 17.77 0.13 -0.33
C PRO A 72 17.56 0.68 1.09
N PHE A 73 16.78 -0.03 1.89
CA PHE A 73 16.68 0.30 3.31
C PHE A 73 18.05 0.04 3.95
N ASN A 74 18.58 1.05 4.63
CA ASN A 74 19.72 0.81 5.49
C ASN A 74 19.36 -0.26 6.52
N THR A 75 20.24 -1.22 6.70
CA THR A 75 20.08 -2.20 7.78
C THR A 75 20.00 -1.45 9.09
N SER A 76 18.90 -1.59 9.82
CA SER A 76 18.79 -0.96 11.13
C SER A 76 19.81 -1.60 12.06
N GLU A 77 20.74 -0.80 12.58
CA GLU A 77 21.72 -1.25 13.58
C GLU A 77 21.09 -1.46 14.96
N SER A 78 19.88 -0.95 15.19
CA SER A 78 19.15 -1.11 16.44
C SER A 78 18.35 -2.41 16.45
N ILE A 79 19.02 -3.52 16.68
CA ILE A 79 18.37 -4.79 17.03
C ILE A 79 18.20 -4.79 18.54
N SER A 80 17.00 -5.16 19.00
CA SER A 80 16.76 -5.38 20.44
C SER A 80 17.71 -6.45 20.96
N THR A 81 18.24 -6.24 22.15
CA THR A 81 19.22 -7.17 22.76
C THR A 81 18.58 -8.31 23.53
N ASP A 82 17.29 -8.19 23.86
CA ASP A 82 16.54 -9.21 24.62
C ASP A 82 15.07 -9.24 24.16
N ILE A 83 14.37 -10.32 24.52
CA ILE A 83 12.94 -10.47 24.29
C ILE A 83 12.16 -9.39 25.04
N PHE A 84 11.14 -8.82 24.41
CA PHE A 84 10.28 -7.75 24.93
C PHE A 84 10.97 -6.39 25.20
N ASP A 85 12.23 -6.23 24.78
CA ASP A 85 12.86 -4.91 24.78
C ASP A 85 12.11 -3.95 23.86
N LEU A 86 11.71 -4.42 22.69
CA LEU A 86 10.93 -3.66 21.73
C LEU A 86 9.82 -4.51 21.11
N ILE A 87 8.59 -4.02 21.19
CA ILE A 87 7.42 -4.57 20.51
C ILE A 87 6.96 -3.58 19.46
N HIS A 88 6.84 -4.05 18.21
CA HIS A 88 6.18 -3.32 17.14
C HIS A 88 4.70 -3.67 17.12
N SER A 89 3.86 -2.71 16.80
CA SER A 89 2.42 -2.91 16.70
C SER A 89 1.84 -2.20 15.48
N ASP A 90 0.90 -2.88 14.84
CA ASP A 90 0.10 -2.32 13.75
C ASP A 90 -1.33 -2.84 13.82
N VAL A 91 -2.29 -1.96 13.54
CA VAL A 91 -3.72 -2.28 13.50
C VAL A 91 -4.22 -2.26 12.07
N TRP A 92 -4.58 -3.42 11.57
CA TRP A 92 -5.18 -3.57 10.26
C TRP A 92 -6.72 -3.61 10.32
N GLY A 93 -7.38 -3.04 9.33
CA GLY A 93 -8.84 -3.01 9.10
C GLY A 93 -9.27 -1.60 8.70
N LEU A 94 -10.45 -1.43 8.23
CA LEU A 94 -11.68 -2.19 8.30
C LEU A 94 -11.73 -3.27 7.19
N SER A 95 -11.87 -4.54 7.52
CA SER A 95 -12.13 -5.59 6.51
C SER A 95 -13.55 -5.43 5.94
N SER A 96 -13.69 -5.61 4.62
CA SER A 96 -15.00 -5.69 3.97
C SER A 96 -15.81 -6.90 4.41
N ILE A 97 -15.14 -7.99 4.79
CA ILE A 97 -15.75 -9.24 5.24
C ILE A 97 -15.35 -9.46 6.71
N SER A 98 -16.35 -9.77 7.55
CA SER A 98 -16.08 -10.13 8.94
C SER A 98 -15.61 -11.58 9.06
N SER A 99 -14.77 -11.85 10.06
CA SER A 99 -14.43 -13.21 10.45
C SER A 99 -15.65 -13.96 11.01
N ILE A 100 -15.55 -15.28 11.20
CA ILE A 100 -16.63 -16.11 11.82
C ILE A 100 -17.02 -15.55 13.20
N GLY A 101 -16.06 -14.98 13.95
CA GLY A 101 -16.33 -14.33 15.25
C GLY A 101 -16.83 -12.88 15.16
N GLY A 102 -17.10 -12.36 13.95
CA GLY A 102 -17.59 -11.00 13.73
C GLY A 102 -16.52 -9.92 13.79
N SER A 103 -15.23 -10.29 13.85
CA SER A 103 -14.13 -9.34 13.87
C SER A 103 -13.84 -8.78 12.48
N ARG A 104 -13.58 -7.47 12.40
CA ARG A 104 -13.25 -6.74 11.17
C ARG A 104 -11.90 -6.03 11.24
N TYR A 105 -11.22 -6.14 12.37
CA TYR A 105 -9.91 -5.60 12.63
C TYR A 105 -9.03 -6.68 13.24
N PHE A 106 -7.74 -6.52 13.14
CA PHE A 106 -6.79 -7.25 13.97
C PHE A 106 -5.62 -6.35 14.33
N VAL A 107 -4.99 -6.62 15.45
CA VAL A 107 -3.71 -6.03 15.83
C VAL A 107 -2.64 -7.11 15.81
N VAL A 108 -1.47 -6.73 15.33
CA VAL A 108 -0.26 -7.56 15.39
C VAL A 108 0.71 -6.94 16.38
N PHE A 109 1.26 -7.77 17.26
CA PHE A 109 2.40 -7.42 18.09
C PHE A 109 3.59 -8.28 17.66
N VAL A 110 4.70 -7.64 17.29
CA VAL A 110 5.91 -8.31 16.82
C VAL A 110 7.05 -8.00 17.77
N ASN A 111 7.64 -9.05 18.31
CA ASN A 111 8.85 -8.92 19.13
C ASN A 111 10.05 -8.69 18.20
N ASP A 112 10.75 -7.58 18.38
CA ASP A 112 11.87 -7.20 17.50
C ASP A 112 13.03 -8.20 17.57
N TYR A 113 13.36 -8.71 18.75
CA TYR A 113 14.44 -9.65 18.95
C TYR A 113 14.18 -11.02 18.33
N SER A 114 13.04 -11.64 18.69
CA SER A 114 12.72 -13.03 18.29
C SER A 114 11.95 -13.12 16.97
N ARG A 115 11.43 -12.00 16.47
CA ARG A 115 10.50 -11.92 15.32
C ARG A 115 9.19 -12.69 15.54
N TYR A 116 8.95 -13.19 16.75
CA TYR A 116 7.70 -13.84 17.08
C TYR A 116 6.56 -12.82 17.07
N SER A 117 5.40 -13.26 16.56
CA SER A 117 4.25 -12.37 16.34
C SER A 117 3.02 -12.93 17.01
N TRP A 118 2.26 -12.06 17.66
CA TRP A 118 0.92 -12.35 18.21
C TRP A 118 -0.11 -11.56 17.43
N ILE A 119 -1.20 -12.22 17.05
CA ILE A 119 -2.31 -11.61 16.32
C ILE A 119 -3.56 -11.72 17.18
N PHE A 120 -4.24 -10.58 17.37
CA PHE A 120 -5.49 -10.53 18.12
C PHE A 120 -6.57 -9.92 17.26
N ASN A 121 -7.67 -10.66 17.08
CA ASN A 121 -8.83 -10.20 16.33
C ASN A 121 -9.68 -9.25 17.19
N MET A 122 -10.18 -8.18 16.57
CA MET A 122 -10.99 -7.14 17.22
C MET A 122 -12.24 -6.85 16.40
N LYS A 123 -13.36 -6.57 17.05
CA LYS A 123 -14.58 -6.07 16.40
C LYS A 123 -14.49 -4.57 16.15
N HIS A 124 -13.88 -3.85 17.08
CA HIS A 124 -13.71 -2.40 17.06
C HIS A 124 -12.26 -2.02 17.37
N ARG A 125 -11.78 -0.95 16.78
CA ARG A 125 -10.43 -0.41 17.08
C ARG A 125 -10.26 -0.01 18.55
N SER A 126 -11.36 0.38 19.21
CA SER A 126 -11.36 0.74 20.64
C SER A 126 -10.99 -0.41 21.58
N GLU A 127 -11.02 -1.67 21.11
CA GLU A 127 -10.62 -2.83 21.89
C GLU A 127 -9.10 -2.93 22.06
N LEU A 128 -8.32 -2.18 21.29
CA LEU A 128 -6.86 -2.19 21.31
C LEU A 128 -6.29 -2.01 22.74
N LEU A 129 -6.84 -1.09 23.50
CA LEU A 129 -6.40 -0.82 24.88
C LEU A 129 -6.50 -2.07 25.76
N GLN A 130 -7.64 -2.76 25.68
CA GLN A 130 -7.85 -3.99 26.45
C GLN A 130 -6.95 -5.13 25.96
N VAL A 131 -6.78 -5.26 24.64
CA VAL A 131 -5.90 -6.25 24.02
C VAL A 131 -4.45 -6.04 24.45
N TYR A 132 -3.98 -4.79 24.43
CA TYR A 132 -2.63 -4.46 24.89
C TYR A 132 -2.45 -4.77 26.40
N SER A 133 -3.41 -4.37 27.21
CA SER A 133 -3.33 -4.64 28.67
C SER A 133 -3.26 -6.13 28.99
N ASN A 134 -4.05 -6.95 28.28
CA ASN A 134 -4.01 -8.41 28.43
C ASN A 134 -2.68 -8.98 27.93
N PHE A 135 -2.16 -8.46 26.82
CA PHE A 135 -0.87 -8.86 26.25
C PHE A 135 0.29 -8.53 27.22
N ALA A 136 0.34 -7.31 27.72
CA ALA A 136 1.37 -6.89 28.68
C ALA A 136 1.35 -7.77 29.95
N LYS A 137 0.16 -8.07 30.44
CA LYS A 137 0.00 -8.96 31.59
C LYS A 137 0.40 -10.40 31.30
N MET A 138 0.13 -10.90 30.08
CA MET A 138 0.61 -12.20 29.63
C MET A 138 2.14 -12.25 29.60
N VAL A 139 2.78 -11.20 29.07
CA VAL A 139 4.24 -11.10 29.03
C VAL A 139 4.83 -11.14 30.44
N GLU A 140 4.24 -10.40 31.35
CA GLU A 140 4.67 -10.39 32.77
C GLU A 140 4.51 -11.77 33.42
N THR A 141 3.36 -12.42 33.24
CA THR A 141 3.06 -13.69 33.92
C THR A 141 3.75 -14.90 33.33
N GLN A 142 3.91 -14.94 31.98
CA GLN A 142 4.47 -16.13 31.30
C GLN A 142 5.99 -16.05 31.13
N PHE A 143 6.52 -14.82 30.96
CA PHE A 143 7.92 -14.62 30.65
C PHE A 143 8.70 -13.92 31.78
N SER A 144 8.02 -13.45 32.82
CA SER A 144 8.62 -12.63 33.90
C SER A 144 9.39 -11.42 33.35
N LYS A 145 8.88 -10.82 32.29
CA LYS A 145 9.45 -9.67 31.58
C LYS A 145 8.43 -8.53 31.51
N CYS A 146 8.95 -7.32 31.32
CA CYS A 146 8.14 -6.15 31.00
C CYS A 146 8.49 -5.67 29.59
N ILE A 147 7.52 -5.09 28.90
CA ILE A 147 7.75 -4.45 27.60
C ILE A 147 8.41 -3.10 27.87
N LYS A 148 9.67 -2.90 27.39
CA LYS A 148 10.40 -1.65 27.62
C LYS A 148 9.99 -0.57 26.62
N PHE A 149 9.96 -0.93 25.33
CA PHE A 149 9.59 -0.01 24.24
C PHE A 149 8.43 -0.60 23.43
N PHE A 150 7.47 0.25 23.14
CA PHE A 150 6.35 -0.10 22.28
C PHE A 150 6.33 0.85 21.09
N ARG A 151 6.46 0.34 19.87
CA ARG A 151 6.51 1.13 18.64
C ARG A 151 5.26 0.92 17.80
N SER A 152 4.59 2.01 17.44
CA SER A 152 3.43 1.99 16.55
C SER A 152 3.45 3.14 15.57
N ASP A 153 2.51 3.14 14.64
CA ASP A 153 2.19 4.30 13.84
C ASP A 153 1.50 5.40 14.69
N ASN A 154 1.14 6.50 14.02
CA ASN A 154 0.54 7.67 14.65
C ASN A 154 -1.02 7.60 14.67
N ALA A 155 -1.60 6.40 14.59
CA ALA A 155 -3.05 6.23 14.61
C ALA A 155 -3.66 6.69 15.95
N LEU A 156 -4.89 7.18 15.87
CA LEU A 156 -5.58 7.79 17.03
C LEU A 156 -5.69 6.85 18.22
N GLU A 157 -5.92 5.57 17.98
CA GLU A 157 -6.05 4.55 19.02
C GLU A 157 -4.79 4.39 19.88
N TYR A 158 -3.60 4.64 19.32
CA TYR A 158 -2.33 4.60 20.05
C TYR A 158 -1.99 5.93 20.75
N THR A 159 -2.49 7.05 20.21
CA THR A 159 -2.19 8.38 20.73
C THR A 159 -3.18 8.89 21.77
N GLN A 160 -4.30 8.20 21.97
CA GLN A 160 -5.29 8.55 22.97
C GLN A 160 -4.72 8.51 24.39
N TYR A 161 -5.16 9.45 25.22
CA TYR A 161 -4.71 9.55 26.61
C TYR A 161 -4.85 8.25 27.39
N ALA A 162 -5.96 7.52 27.21
CA ALA A 162 -6.19 6.25 27.92
C ALA A 162 -5.13 5.19 27.59
N PHE A 163 -4.73 5.10 26.31
CA PHE A 163 -3.69 4.15 25.88
C PHE A 163 -2.32 4.56 26.42
N GLN A 164 -1.99 5.84 26.35
CA GLN A 164 -0.74 6.38 26.90
C GLN A 164 -0.65 6.17 28.42
N ALA A 165 -1.76 6.37 29.14
CA ALA A 165 -1.81 6.11 30.59
C ALA A 165 -1.54 4.63 30.93
N VAL A 166 -2.05 3.72 30.12
CA VAL A 166 -1.77 2.27 30.29
C VAL A 166 -0.30 1.96 30.01
N LEU A 167 0.29 2.45 28.94
CA LEU A 167 1.73 2.28 28.66
C LEU A 167 2.56 2.80 29.84
N HIS A 168 2.25 3.99 30.32
CA HIS A 168 2.94 4.61 31.45
C HIS A 168 2.81 3.76 32.74
N SER A 169 1.64 3.18 33.00
CA SER A 169 1.43 2.34 34.19
C SER A 169 2.29 1.07 34.19
N TYR A 170 2.64 0.54 33.01
CA TYR A 170 3.58 -0.56 32.84
C TYR A 170 5.04 -0.12 32.73
N GLY A 171 5.34 1.19 32.76
CA GLY A 171 6.68 1.72 32.56
C GLY A 171 7.17 1.57 31.11
N THR A 172 6.26 1.35 30.15
CA THR A 172 6.59 1.18 28.73
C THR A 172 6.75 2.52 28.04
N VAL A 173 7.87 2.72 27.33
CA VAL A 173 8.12 3.91 26.54
C VAL A 173 7.49 3.75 25.15
N HIS A 174 6.63 4.70 24.75
CA HIS A 174 6.03 4.72 23.42
C HIS A 174 6.94 5.38 22.40
N GLN A 175 7.20 4.68 21.29
CA GLN A 175 7.92 5.20 20.12
C GLN A 175 6.97 5.27 18.93
N LEU A 176 6.86 6.44 18.32
CA LEU A 176 6.08 6.64 17.10
C LEU A 176 6.97 6.50 15.87
N THR A 177 6.49 5.80 14.84
CA THR A 177 7.16 5.78 13.54
C THR A 177 6.97 7.11 12.82
N CYS A 178 7.88 7.44 11.89
CA CYS A 178 7.74 8.65 11.09
C CYS A 178 6.41 8.65 10.32
N PRO A 179 5.71 9.79 10.25
CA PRO A 179 4.55 9.94 9.37
C PRO A 179 4.99 9.69 7.92
N ARG A 180 4.28 8.81 7.19
CA ARG A 180 4.50 8.46 5.77
C ARG A 180 5.53 7.37 5.48
N THR A 181 5.74 6.42 6.34
CA THR A 181 6.50 5.19 6.07
C THR A 181 5.60 3.97 5.91
N SER A 182 4.39 4.15 5.37
CA SER A 182 3.50 3.05 4.96
C SER A 182 3.59 2.81 3.47
#